data_0bbc911269f38df955889b2a8863c6ad
#
_entry.id   0bbc911269f38df955889b2a8863c6ad
#
_cell.length_a   1.000
_cell.length_b   1.000
_cell.length_c   1.000
_cell.angle_alpha   90.00
_cell.angle_beta   90.00
_cell.angle_gamma   90.00
#
_symmetry.space_group_name_H-M   'P 1'
#
loop_
_entity.id
_entity.type
_entity.pdbx_description
1 polymer ?
#
loop_
_entity_poly.entity_id
_entity_poly.type
_entity_poly.pdbx_seq_one_letter_code
_entity_poly.pdbx_strand_id
1 'polypeptide(L)'
;EIGFIFNTLLFLICGFLVFFMAAGFAMLESGMVTSKSVSVICAKNIGLLSISGIMFWMVGYNLAYGIPEGGYIGKFIPWSDSSAVDTGYSDGSDWYFQMVFCATTVSIVSGTMAERIKLWPFFLFAAILSGIIYPIVMGWQWGGGWLAAAGFSDFAGSTLVHSTGGAAALAGALMLGPRLGRFTKSGAPAPLKPFAASSIPLVTVGVFILWLGWFGFNGGSQLAIGTADDAIAVSTIFLNTVFAGAGGVSASAVV
;
A
#
# COMPACT_ATOMS: atom_id res chain seq x y z
N GLU A 1 19.75 -11.91 20.78
CA GLU A 1 20.13 -12.39 19.42
C GLU A 1 18.99 -13.17 18.75
N ILE A 2 18.39 -14.19 19.40
CA ILE A 2 17.32 -15.02 18.79
C ILE A 2 16.13 -14.16 18.38
N GLY A 3 15.62 -13.28 19.25
CA GLY A 3 14.52 -12.37 18.93
C GLY A 3 14.84 -11.47 17.74
N PHE A 4 16.04 -10.90 17.68
CA PHE A 4 16.50 -10.09 16.55
C PHE A 4 16.44 -10.85 15.22
N ILE A 5 16.92 -12.10 15.21
CA ILE A 5 16.92 -12.94 14.00
C ILE A 5 15.49 -13.21 13.54
N PHE A 6 14.60 -13.64 14.45
CA PHE A 6 13.22 -13.97 14.10
C PHE A 6 12.39 -12.72 13.70
N ASN A 7 12.58 -11.59 14.37
CA ASN A 7 11.88 -10.36 14.00
C ASN A 7 12.35 -9.84 12.63
N THR A 8 13.66 -9.88 12.37
CA THR A 8 14.22 -9.56 11.04
C THR A 8 13.65 -10.48 9.97
N LEU A 9 13.57 -11.79 10.23
CA LEU A 9 12.99 -12.76 9.31
C LEU A 9 11.49 -12.51 9.08
N LEU A 10 10.73 -12.17 10.13
CA LEU A 10 9.32 -11.79 10.02
C LEU A 10 9.15 -10.63 9.04
N PHE A 11 9.92 -9.53 9.19
CA PHE A 11 9.83 -8.37 8.31
C PHE A 11 10.18 -8.71 6.86
N LEU A 12 11.22 -9.51 6.63
CA LEU A 12 11.60 -9.90 5.28
C LEU A 12 10.54 -10.78 4.61
N ILE A 13 10.05 -11.82 5.30
CA ILE A 13 9.03 -12.72 4.73
C ILE A 13 7.70 -11.98 4.53
N CYS A 14 7.23 -11.25 5.52
CA CYS A 14 6.01 -10.47 5.41
C CYS A 14 6.15 -9.35 4.37
N GLY A 15 7.32 -8.72 4.30
CA GLY A 15 7.64 -7.74 3.26
C GLY A 15 7.60 -8.36 1.86
N PHE A 16 8.07 -9.60 1.64
CA PHE A 16 7.94 -10.29 0.35
C PHE A 16 6.48 -10.54 -0.03
N LEU A 17 5.64 -10.91 0.93
CA LEU A 17 4.21 -11.10 0.68
C LEU A 17 3.55 -9.78 0.26
N VAL A 18 3.87 -8.67 0.94
CA VAL A 18 3.36 -7.34 0.58
C VAL A 18 3.96 -6.84 -0.74
N PHE A 19 5.26 -7.07 -0.99
CA PHE A 19 5.88 -6.76 -2.29
C PHE A 19 5.16 -7.47 -3.43
N PHE A 20 4.78 -8.74 -3.23
CA PHE A 20 4.07 -9.52 -4.23
C PHE A 20 2.65 -8.99 -4.50
N MET A 21 2.06 -8.18 -3.60
CA MET A 21 0.81 -7.48 -3.88
C MET A 21 0.92 -6.54 -5.08
N ALA A 22 2.13 -6.06 -5.45
CA ALA A 22 2.33 -5.29 -6.68
C ALA A 22 1.93 -6.09 -7.94
N ALA A 23 2.23 -7.39 -7.98
CA ALA A 23 1.74 -8.28 -9.03
C ALA A 23 0.21 -8.44 -8.97
N GLY A 24 -0.36 -8.53 -7.77
CA GLY A 24 -1.80 -8.56 -7.55
C GLY A 24 -2.51 -7.33 -8.10
N PHE A 25 -2.01 -6.13 -7.79
CA PHE A 25 -2.52 -4.87 -8.33
C PHE A 25 -2.38 -4.81 -9.86
N ALA A 26 -1.23 -5.19 -10.40
CA ALA A 26 -1.01 -5.22 -11.84
C ALA A 26 -2.03 -6.14 -12.55
N MET A 27 -2.31 -7.32 -12.01
CA MET A 27 -3.29 -8.26 -12.56
C MET A 27 -4.72 -7.76 -12.41
N LEU A 28 -5.09 -7.28 -11.21
CA LEU A 28 -6.42 -6.73 -10.93
C LEU A 28 -6.73 -5.55 -11.88
N GLU A 29 -5.85 -4.57 -11.90
CA GLU A 29 -6.03 -3.37 -12.73
C GLU A 29 -6.02 -3.71 -14.23
N SER A 30 -5.06 -4.55 -14.68
CA SER A 30 -5.00 -4.99 -16.08
C SER A 30 -6.27 -5.72 -16.52
N GLY A 31 -6.83 -6.54 -15.62
CA GLY A 31 -8.09 -7.24 -15.89
C GLY A 31 -9.30 -6.32 -15.95
N MET A 32 -9.32 -5.23 -15.18
CA MET A 32 -10.45 -4.29 -15.08
C MET A 32 -10.46 -3.22 -16.18
N VAL A 33 -9.33 -2.88 -16.78
CA VAL A 33 -9.26 -1.89 -17.87
C VAL A 33 -9.58 -2.52 -19.22
N THR A 34 -9.74 -1.69 -20.25
CA THR A 34 -9.88 -2.17 -21.64
C THR A 34 -8.57 -2.77 -22.13
N SER A 35 -8.61 -3.75 -23.04
CA SER A 35 -7.44 -4.49 -23.52
C SER A 35 -6.32 -3.57 -24.08
N LYS A 36 -6.69 -2.44 -24.69
CA LYS A 36 -5.72 -1.46 -25.22
C LYS A 36 -4.91 -0.74 -24.13
N SER A 37 -5.38 -0.75 -22.89
CA SER A 37 -4.75 -0.04 -21.78
C SER A 37 -3.88 -0.94 -20.90
N VAL A 38 -3.90 -2.26 -21.11
CA VAL A 38 -3.20 -3.25 -20.27
C VAL A 38 -1.68 -2.98 -20.20
N SER A 39 -1.03 -2.72 -21.33
CA SER A 39 0.42 -2.46 -21.36
C SER A 39 0.82 -1.22 -20.55
N VAL A 40 0.01 -0.17 -20.59
CA VAL A 40 0.24 1.04 -19.78
C VAL A 40 0.04 0.75 -18.30
N ILE A 41 -0.93 -0.08 -17.94
CA ILE A 41 -1.14 -0.51 -16.54
C ILE A 41 0.07 -1.30 -16.04
N CYS A 42 0.58 -2.26 -16.80
CA CYS A 42 1.78 -3.02 -16.42
C CYS A 42 2.99 -2.09 -16.21
N ALA A 43 3.27 -1.20 -17.17
CA ALA A 43 4.35 -0.23 -17.06
C ALA A 43 4.17 0.70 -15.84
N LYS A 44 2.94 1.14 -15.58
CA LYS A 44 2.60 1.99 -14.45
C LYS A 44 2.88 1.29 -13.12
N ASN A 45 2.49 0.02 -12.96
CA ASN A 45 2.71 -0.73 -11.71
C ASN A 45 4.21 -0.98 -11.45
N ILE A 46 5.00 -1.33 -12.46
CA ILE A 46 6.46 -1.46 -12.31
C ILE A 46 7.08 -0.10 -11.93
N GLY A 47 6.69 0.97 -12.62
CA GLY A 47 7.22 2.29 -12.39
C GLY A 47 6.88 2.84 -11.01
N LEU A 48 5.63 2.71 -10.55
CA LEU A 48 5.23 3.19 -9.22
C LEU A 48 5.99 2.49 -8.09
N LEU A 49 6.18 1.17 -8.20
CA LEU A 49 6.93 0.41 -7.21
C LEU A 49 8.39 0.88 -7.11
N SER A 50 9.03 1.05 -8.28
CA SER A 50 10.41 1.54 -8.36
C SER A 50 10.55 2.97 -7.83
N ILE A 51 9.65 3.87 -8.23
CA ILE A 51 9.64 5.26 -7.78
C ILE A 51 9.40 5.33 -6.27
N SER A 52 8.45 4.55 -5.74
CA SER A 52 8.17 4.53 -4.31
C SER A 52 9.39 4.08 -3.50
N GLY A 53 10.11 3.05 -3.95
CA GLY A 53 11.34 2.60 -3.29
C GLY A 53 12.41 3.69 -3.25
N ILE A 54 12.68 4.34 -4.39
CA ILE A 54 13.67 5.42 -4.49
C ILE A 54 13.27 6.61 -3.60
N MET A 55 12.02 7.07 -3.70
CA MET A 55 11.55 8.23 -2.93
C MET A 55 11.50 7.97 -1.44
N PHE A 56 11.11 6.75 -1.04
CA PHE A 56 11.10 6.36 0.36
C PHE A 56 12.51 6.27 0.95
N TRP A 57 13.49 5.79 0.15
CA TRP A 57 14.89 5.82 0.52
C TRP A 57 15.45 7.25 0.62
N MET A 58 15.16 8.09 -0.38
CA MET A 58 15.74 9.45 -0.45
C MET A 58 15.27 10.36 0.67
N VAL A 59 14.00 10.29 1.04
CA VAL A 59 13.39 11.22 2.00
C VAL A 59 12.33 10.58 2.88
N GLY A 60 11.56 9.61 2.37
CA GLY A 60 10.33 9.15 3.00
C GLY A 60 10.53 8.51 4.37
N TYR A 61 11.51 7.62 4.52
CA TYR A 61 11.72 6.91 5.78
C TYR A 61 12.03 7.88 6.94
N ASN A 62 12.99 8.76 6.76
CA ASN A 62 13.37 9.72 7.80
C ASN A 62 12.34 10.85 7.98
N LEU A 63 11.52 11.11 6.96
CA LEU A 63 10.39 12.02 7.09
C LEU A 63 9.29 11.43 7.98
N ALA A 64 9.13 10.10 7.99
CA ALA A 64 8.18 9.39 8.84
C ALA A 64 8.74 9.15 10.25
N TYR A 65 9.91 8.51 10.34
CA TYR A 65 10.47 8.07 11.63
C TYR A 65 11.41 9.07 12.30
N GLY A 66 11.87 10.08 11.58
CA GLY A 66 12.65 11.18 12.14
C GLY A 66 11.82 12.32 12.75
N ILE A 67 10.53 12.08 13.00
CA ILE A 67 9.61 13.07 13.58
C ILE A 67 9.87 13.19 15.09
N PRO A 68 9.89 14.41 15.67
CA PRO A 68 9.91 14.57 17.11
C PRO A 68 8.65 14.03 17.77
N GLU A 69 8.72 13.57 19.01
CA GLU A 69 7.55 13.13 19.76
C GLU A 69 6.44 14.20 19.73
N GLY A 70 5.23 13.80 19.36
CA GLY A 70 4.11 14.71 19.16
C GLY A 70 4.22 15.69 17.98
N GLY A 71 5.27 15.57 17.17
CA GLY A 71 5.53 16.47 16.04
C GLY A 71 4.68 16.18 14.82
N TYR A 72 4.87 17.00 13.77
CA TYR A 72 4.09 16.94 12.53
C TYR A 72 4.91 16.51 11.32
N ILE A 73 6.22 16.79 11.28
CA ILE A 73 7.10 16.56 10.14
C ILE A 73 8.47 16.08 10.64
N GLY A 74 9.01 15.04 10.01
CA GLY A 74 10.34 14.50 10.30
C GLY A 74 11.46 15.17 9.49
N LYS A 75 12.53 14.42 9.24
CA LYS A 75 13.75 14.94 8.62
C LYS A 75 13.81 14.65 7.13
N PHE A 76 14.18 15.64 6.32
CA PHE A 76 14.41 15.51 4.88
C PHE A 76 15.85 15.06 4.60
N ILE A 77 16.18 13.83 4.97
CA ILE A 77 17.50 13.23 4.74
C ILE A 77 17.36 11.81 4.19
N PRO A 78 18.30 11.32 3.39
CA PRO A 78 18.28 9.94 2.92
C PRO A 78 18.41 8.95 4.09
N TRP A 79 17.77 7.78 3.91
CA TRP A 79 17.93 6.67 4.84
C TRP A 79 19.34 6.08 4.76
N SER A 80 19.89 5.68 5.89
CA SER A 80 21.13 4.91 5.99
C SER A 80 20.96 3.83 7.06
N ASP A 81 21.56 2.68 6.83
CA ASP A 81 21.56 1.58 7.79
C ASP A 81 22.36 1.97 9.05
N SER A 82 21.75 1.78 10.20
CA SER A 82 22.35 2.02 11.53
C SER A 82 22.09 0.83 12.46
N SER A 83 21.83 -0.35 11.90
CA SER A 83 21.45 -1.54 12.65
C SER A 83 22.36 -1.85 13.83
N ALA A 84 21.72 -2.06 14.98
CA ALA A 84 22.35 -2.58 16.19
C ALA A 84 21.51 -3.73 16.74
N VAL A 85 22.15 -4.74 17.36
CA VAL A 85 21.43 -5.95 17.83
C VAL A 85 20.41 -5.65 18.92
N ASP A 86 20.59 -4.57 19.66
CA ASP A 86 19.71 -4.11 20.73
C ASP A 86 18.44 -3.41 20.22
N THR A 87 18.36 -3.06 18.93
CA THR A 87 17.13 -2.50 18.32
C THR A 87 16.00 -3.51 18.14
N GLY A 88 16.32 -4.81 18.25
CA GLY A 88 15.33 -5.89 18.18
C GLY A 88 15.09 -6.46 16.78
N TYR A 89 15.52 -5.78 15.72
CA TYR A 89 15.50 -6.20 14.31
C TYR A 89 16.48 -5.37 13.48
N SER A 90 16.77 -5.81 12.25
CA SER A 90 17.65 -5.08 11.31
C SER A 90 16.93 -3.86 10.72
N ASP A 91 17.56 -2.69 10.73
CA ASP A 91 17.04 -1.47 10.13
C ASP A 91 16.71 -1.65 8.64
N GLY A 92 17.52 -2.42 7.91
CA GLY A 92 17.27 -2.76 6.51
C GLY A 92 16.00 -3.57 6.31
N SER A 93 15.65 -4.46 7.27
CA SER A 93 14.42 -5.23 7.20
C SER A 93 13.19 -4.37 7.51
N ASP A 94 13.28 -3.45 8.46
CA ASP A 94 12.23 -2.49 8.74
C ASP A 94 12.04 -1.52 7.57
N TRP A 95 13.12 -0.92 7.06
CA TRP A 95 13.04 -0.06 5.88
C TRP A 95 12.33 -0.77 4.72
N TYR A 96 12.69 -2.03 4.44
CA TYR A 96 12.09 -2.80 3.37
C TYR A 96 10.60 -3.04 3.61
N PHE A 97 10.23 -3.45 4.83
CA PHE A 97 8.85 -3.69 5.22
C PHE A 97 8.00 -2.42 5.11
N GLN A 98 8.50 -1.28 5.58
CA GLN A 98 7.81 0.01 5.50
C GLN A 98 7.73 0.55 4.07
N MET A 99 8.75 0.30 3.26
CA MET A 99 8.77 0.71 1.84
C MET A 99 7.64 0.05 1.05
N VAL A 100 7.36 -1.22 1.28
CA VAL A 100 6.27 -1.90 0.55
C VAL A 100 4.88 -1.42 0.96
N PHE A 101 4.71 -0.91 2.18
CA PHE A 101 3.49 -0.21 2.63
C PHE A 101 3.33 1.14 1.92
N CYS A 102 4.41 1.88 1.79
CA CYS A 102 4.46 3.12 1.01
C CYS A 102 4.05 2.87 -0.45
N ALA A 103 4.63 1.86 -1.10
CA ALA A 103 4.30 1.48 -2.47
C ALA A 103 2.83 1.02 -2.61
N THR A 104 2.30 0.32 -1.60
CA THR A 104 0.88 -0.08 -1.57
C THR A 104 -0.05 1.12 -1.56
N THR A 105 0.27 2.17 -0.80
CA THR A 105 -0.52 3.43 -0.79
C THR A 105 -0.64 4.02 -2.20
N VAL A 106 0.44 4.04 -2.97
CA VAL A 106 0.44 4.52 -4.35
C VAL A 106 -0.34 3.57 -5.27
N SER A 107 -0.25 2.25 -5.03
CA SER A 107 -0.98 1.23 -5.80
C SER A 107 -2.50 1.37 -5.65
N ILE A 108 -3.01 1.70 -4.46
CA ILE A 108 -4.44 1.96 -4.22
C ILE A 108 -4.97 3.07 -5.13
N VAL A 109 -4.18 4.12 -5.36
CA VAL A 109 -4.56 5.24 -6.24
C VAL A 109 -4.52 4.85 -7.71
N SER A 110 -3.60 3.97 -8.08
CA SER A 110 -3.29 3.57 -9.46
C SER A 110 -4.53 3.13 -10.23
N GLY A 111 -5.33 2.24 -9.68
CA GLY A 111 -6.55 1.72 -10.32
C GLY A 111 -7.59 2.81 -10.57
N THR A 112 -7.79 3.72 -9.63
CA THR A 112 -8.75 4.82 -9.76
C THR A 112 -8.38 5.77 -10.89
N MET A 113 -7.10 6.03 -11.10
CA MET A 113 -6.60 6.91 -12.18
C MET A 113 -6.46 6.18 -13.53
N ALA A 114 -6.67 4.86 -13.58
CA ALA A 114 -6.53 4.07 -14.79
C ALA A 114 -7.41 4.62 -15.93
N GLU A 115 -6.87 4.64 -17.16
CA GLU A 115 -7.51 5.17 -18.36
C GLU A 115 -7.90 6.66 -18.32
N ARG A 116 -7.42 7.42 -17.31
CA ARG A 116 -7.74 8.86 -17.13
C ARG A 116 -6.51 9.73 -17.08
N ILE A 117 -5.38 9.23 -16.55
CA ILE A 117 -4.13 9.97 -16.41
C ILE A 117 -3.08 9.47 -17.40
N LYS A 118 -2.22 10.36 -17.88
CA LYS A 118 -1.03 10.00 -18.65
C LYS A 118 0.05 9.44 -17.75
N LEU A 119 0.95 8.61 -18.29
CA LEU A 119 1.97 7.87 -17.52
C LEU A 119 2.92 8.79 -16.74
N TRP A 120 3.49 9.82 -17.36
CA TRP A 120 4.45 10.72 -16.71
C TRP A 120 3.84 11.57 -15.58
N PRO A 121 2.67 12.20 -15.76
CA PRO A 121 1.98 12.85 -14.63
C PRO A 121 1.66 11.89 -13.48
N PHE A 122 1.35 10.63 -13.77
CA PHE A 122 1.15 9.63 -12.72
C PHE A 122 2.46 9.34 -11.97
N PHE A 123 3.59 9.22 -12.67
CA PHE A 123 4.89 9.00 -12.00
C PHE A 123 5.31 10.18 -11.13
N LEU A 124 5.08 11.41 -11.56
CA LEU A 124 5.30 12.59 -10.73
C LEU A 124 4.42 12.57 -9.47
N PHE A 125 3.14 12.25 -9.65
CA PHE A 125 2.21 12.09 -8.53
C PHE A 125 2.66 10.97 -7.57
N ALA A 126 3.10 9.81 -8.11
CA ALA A 126 3.62 8.69 -7.32
C ALA A 126 4.83 9.12 -6.48
N ALA A 127 5.76 9.89 -7.06
CA ALA A 127 6.93 10.41 -6.36
C ALA A 127 6.54 11.34 -5.19
N ILE A 128 5.60 12.25 -5.39
CA ILE A 128 5.12 13.16 -4.35
C ILE A 128 4.38 12.39 -3.25
N LEU A 129 3.50 11.46 -3.63
CA LEU A 129 2.73 10.67 -2.67
C LEU A 129 3.64 9.79 -1.82
N SER A 130 4.59 9.07 -2.43
CA SER A 130 5.48 8.14 -1.73
C SER A 130 6.64 8.82 -0.99
N GLY A 131 7.12 9.96 -1.48
CA GLY A 131 8.25 10.66 -0.86
C GLY A 131 7.85 11.67 0.20
N ILE A 132 6.64 12.22 0.13
CA ILE A 132 6.24 13.35 0.96
C ILE A 132 4.92 13.08 1.70
N ILE A 133 3.81 12.90 0.97
CA ILE A 133 2.47 12.91 1.58
C ILE A 133 2.28 11.71 2.51
N TYR A 134 2.51 10.49 1.99
CA TYR A 134 2.35 9.28 2.79
C TYR A 134 3.32 9.24 3.98
N PRO A 135 4.63 9.53 3.82
CA PRO A 135 5.55 9.54 4.95
C PRO A 135 5.17 10.51 6.08
N ILE A 136 4.67 11.69 5.74
CA ILE A 136 4.18 12.64 6.75
C ILE A 136 2.99 12.05 7.53
N VAL A 137 2.00 11.51 6.83
CA VAL A 137 0.82 10.88 7.46
C VAL A 137 1.22 9.66 8.30
N MET A 138 2.13 8.83 7.79
CA MET A 138 2.69 7.68 8.49
C MET A 138 3.39 8.12 9.80
N GLY A 139 4.20 9.17 9.72
CA GLY A 139 4.94 9.71 10.86
C GLY A 139 4.03 10.23 11.97
N TRP A 140 2.85 10.71 11.66
CA TRP A 140 1.89 11.22 12.66
C TRP A 140 1.48 10.16 13.68
N GLN A 141 1.51 8.87 13.33
CA GLN A 141 1.18 7.81 14.26
C GLN A 141 2.35 6.82 14.42
N TRP A 142 2.81 6.12 13.38
CA TRP A 142 3.87 5.13 13.51
C TRP A 142 5.24 5.75 13.85
N GLY A 143 5.47 7.00 13.46
CA GLY A 143 6.67 7.75 13.82
C GLY A 143 6.61 8.44 15.20
N GLY A 144 5.55 8.23 15.99
CA GLY A 144 5.40 8.87 17.31
C GLY A 144 4.96 10.34 17.25
N GLY A 145 4.38 10.78 16.13
CA GLY A 145 3.91 12.15 15.93
C GLY A 145 2.62 12.46 16.68
N TRP A 146 1.99 13.57 16.32
CA TRP A 146 0.86 14.17 17.05
C TRP A 146 -0.37 13.25 17.20
N LEU A 147 -0.66 12.39 16.24
CA LEU A 147 -1.77 11.44 16.34
C LEU A 147 -1.49 10.34 17.38
N ALA A 148 -0.24 9.85 17.44
CA ALA A 148 0.18 8.90 18.48
C ALA A 148 0.06 9.55 19.86
N ALA A 149 0.54 10.78 20.02
CA ALA A 149 0.42 11.55 21.26
C ALA A 149 -1.04 11.80 21.67
N ALA A 150 -1.95 11.89 20.70
CA ALA A 150 -3.40 11.99 20.94
C ALA A 150 -4.07 10.64 21.25
N GLY A 151 -3.34 9.53 21.27
CA GLY A 151 -3.86 8.19 21.57
C GLY A 151 -4.48 7.46 20.37
N PHE A 152 -4.32 7.97 19.14
CA PHE A 152 -4.76 7.26 17.93
C PHE A 152 -3.86 6.05 17.68
N SER A 153 -4.47 4.93 17.31
CA SER A 153 -3.76 3.69 16.97
C SER A 153 -4.23 3.12 15.64
N ASP A 154 -3.28 2.81 14.78
CA ASP A 154 -3.49 2.07 13.53
C ASP A 154 -2.51 0.89 13.51
N PHE A 155 -3.03 -0.34 13.59
CA PHE A 155 -2.19 -1.53 13.71
C PHE A 155 -1.44 -1.84 12.43
N ALA A 156 -2.15 -1.91 11.29
CA ALA A 156 -1.59 -2.37 10.02
C ALA A 156 -1.82 -1.40 8.84
N GLY A 157 -2.23 -0.16 9.07
CA GLY A 157 -2.36 0.82 8.02
C GLY A 157 -3.74 0.96 7.40
N SER A 158 -4.80 0.53 8.09
CA SER A 158 -6.18 0.76 7.63
C SER A 158 -6.45 2.24 7.35
N THR A 159 -5.91 3.13 8.17
CA THR A 159 -5.96 4.58 8.00
C THR A 159 -4.72 5.10 7.29
N LEU A 160 -3.54 4.81 7.83
CA LEU A 160 -2.29 5.39 7.33
C LEU A 160 -2.02 5.03 5.87
N VAL A 161 -2.21 3.77 5.49
CA VAL A 161 -1.99 3.31 4.11
C VAL A 161 -3.26 3.47 3.26
N HIS A 162 -4.36 2.82 3.69
CA HIS A 162 -5.54 2.67 2.87
C HIS A 162 -6.40 3.94 2.80
N SER A 163 -6.59 4.65 3.92
CA SER A 163 -7.32 5.92 3.89
C SER A 163 -6.53 7.02 3.18
N THR A 164 -5.19 7.07 3.35
CA THR A 164 -4.34 8.01 2.60
C THR A 164 -4.40 7.73 1.10
N GLY A 165 -4.25 6.47 0.69
CA GLY A 165 -4.42 6.06 -0.70
C GLY A 165 -5.83 6.34 -1.23
N GLY A 166 -6.86 6.05 -0.44
CA GLY A 166 -8.26 6.32 -0.78
C GLY A 166 -8.58 7.81 -0.94
N ALA A 167 -8.09 8.66 -0.05
CA ALA A 167 -8.24 10.12 -0.14
C ALA A 167 -7.54 10.69 -1.38
N ALA A 168 -6.31 10.22 -1.66
CA ALA A 168 -5.58 10.60 -2.86
C ALA A 168 -6.29 10.08 -4.14
N ALA A 169 -6.87 8.89 -4.11
CA ALA A 169 -7.69 8.35 -5.19
C ALA A 169 -8.95 9.19 -5.43
N LEU A 170 -9.63 9.60 -4.35
CA LEU A 170 -10.81 10.47 -4.43
C LEU A 170 -10.45 11.83 -5.05
N ALA A 171 -9.37 12.46 -4.58
CA ALA A 171 -8.89 13.72 -5.16
C ALA A 171 -8.57 13.57 -6.65
N GLY A 172 -7.87 12.50 -7.03
CA GLY A 172 -7.57 12.19 -8.42
C GLY A 172 -8.84 11.94 -9.27
N ALA A 173 -9.82 11.24 -8.73
CA ALA A 173 -11.10 11.01 -9.41
C ALA A 173 -11.87 12.31 -9.65
N LEU A 174 -11.91 13.20 -8.67
CA LEU A 174 -12.58 14.51 -8.78
C LEU A 174 -11.88 15.41 -9.80
N MET A 175 -10.55 15.44 -9.81
CA MET A 175 -9.76 16.27 -10.72
C MET A 175 -9.79 15.77 -12.17
N LEU A 176 -9.70 14.46 -12.38
CA LEU A 176 -9.63 13.85 -13.72
C LEU A 176 -11.01 13.63 -14.35
N GLY A 177 -12.05 13.55 -13.54
CA GLY A 177 -13.40 13.26 -13.99
C GLY A 177 -13.56 11.82 -14.52
N PRO A 178 -14.65 11.52 -15.22
CA PRO A 178 -14.91 10.20 -15.77
C PRO A 178 -14.03 9.87 -16.96
N ARG A 179 -13.89 8.57 -17.29
CA ARG A 179 -13.22 8.11 -18.52
C ARG A 179 -13.90 8.71 -19.75
N LEU A 180 -13.08 9.07 -20.74
CA LEU A 180 -13.58 9.63 -22.01
C LEU A 180 -14.60 8.70 -22.68
N GLY A 181 -15.77 9.23 -22.99
CA GLY A 181 -16.88 8.48 -23.58
C GLY A 181 -17.73 7.67 -22.59
N ARG A 182 -17.50 7.79 -21.28
CA ARG A 182 -18.32 7.10 -20.26
C ARG A 182 -19.74 7.68 -20.17
N PHE A 183 -19.88 8.97 -20.45
CA PHE A 183 -21.17 9.65 -20.51
C PHE A 183 -21.35 10.27 -21.89
N THR A 184 -22.62 10.36 -22.31
CA THR A 184 -23.02 11.06 -23.55
C THR A 184 -22.92 12.58 -23.33
N LYS A 185 -23.05 13.37 -24.42
CA LYS A 185 -23.11 14.82 -24.32
C LYS A 185 -24.28 15.33 -23.47
N SER A 186 -25.35 14.55 -23.35
CA SER A 186 -26.50 14.86 -22.49
C SER A 186 -26.30 14.46 -21.02
N GLY A 187 -25.12 13.90 -20.66
CA GLY A 187 -24.85 13.42 -19.30
C GLY A 187 -25.39 12.01 -18.98
N ALA A 188 -26.13 11.38 -19.88
CA ALA A 188 -26.58 10.02 -19.70
C ALA A 188 -25.42 9.01 -19.83
N PRO A 189 -25.45 7.85 -19.12
CA PRO A 189 -24.44 6.81 -19.27
C PRO A 189 -24.35 6.33 -20.72
N ALA A 190 -23.14 6.22 -21.26
CA ALA A 190 -22.90 5.62 -22.57
C ALA A 190 -23.01 4.08 -22.47
N PRO A 191 -23.22 3.37 -23.59
CA PRO A 191 -23.23 1.91 -23.61
C PRO A 191 -21.98 1.32 -22.99
N LEU A 192 -22.12 0.26 -22.17
CA LEU A 192 -21.01 -0.34 -21.41
C LEU A 192 -19.94 -1.04 -22.25
N LYS A 193 -20.28 -1.48 -23.47
CA LYS A 193 -19.35 -2.22 -24.37
C LYS A 193 -17.97 -1.59 -24.54
N PRO A 194 -17.82 -0.26 -24.71
CA PRO A 194 -16.51 0.36 -24.83
C PRO A 194 -15.62 0.26 -23.59
N PHE A 195 -16.20 -0.11 -22.44
CA PHE A 195 -15.52 -0.18 -21.13
C PHE A 195 -15.51 -1.60 -20.57
N ALA A 196 -15.67 -2.63 -21.42
CA ALA A 196 -15.59 -4.01 -20.97
C ALA A 196 -14.21 -4.32 -20.37
N ALA A 197 -14.22 -5.03 -19.25
CA ALA A 197 -13.01 -5.55 -18.62
C ALA A 197 -12.24 -6.44 -19.59
N SER A 198 -10.92 -6.34 -19.60
CA SER A 198 -10.07 -7.11 -20.52
C SER A 198 -10.05 -8.60 -20.18
N SER A 199 -10.08 -8.95 -18.87
CA SER A 199 -9.98 -10.33 -18.41
C SER A 199 -10.45 -10.49 -16.96
N ILE A 200 -11.65 -11.03 -16.76
CA ILE A 200 -12.16 -11.36 -15.41
C ILE A 200 -11.32 -12.43 -14.70
N PRO A 201 -10.82 -13.50 -15.37
CA PRO A 201 -9.89 -14.42 -14.72
C PRO A 201 -8.65 -13.74 -14.16
N LEU A 202 -8.08 -12.76 -14.87
CA LEU A 202 -6.92 -12.01 -14.41
C LEU A 202 -7.25 -11.16 -13.17
N VAL A 203 -8.44 -10.54 -13.12
CA VAL A 203 -8.96 -9.85 -11.92
C VAL A 203 -9.00 -10.80 -10.73
N THR A 204 -9.54 -12.00 -10.92
CA THR A 204 -9.67 -13.00 -9.87
C THR A 204 -8.31 -13.43 -9.31
N VAL A 205 -7.34 -13.71 -10.20
CA VAL A 205 -5.97 -14.04 -9.78
C VAL A 205 -5.33 -12.87 -9.02
N GLY A 206 -5.54 -11.64 -9.49
CA GLY A 206 -5.08 -10.43 -8.80
C GLY A 206 -5.63 -10.33 -7.38
N VAL A 207 -6.92 -10.60 -7.17
CA VAL A 207 -7.55 -10.61 -5.85
C VAL A 207 -6.91 -11.67 -4.93
N PHE A 208 -6.67 -12.89 -5.41
CA PHE A 208 -6.02 -13.93 -4.60
C PHE A 208 -4.60 -13.55 -4.20
N ILE A 209 -3.83 -12.93 -5.09
CA ILE A 209 -2.47 -12.45 -4.77
C ILE A 209 -2.53 -11.33 -3.72
N LEU A 210 -3.47 -10.39 -3.84
CA LEU A 210 -3.67 -9.34 -2.84
C LEU A 210 -4.07 -9.95 -1.49
N TRP A 211 -4.96 -10.93 -1.47
CA TRP A 211 -5.36 -11.61 -0.23
C TRP A 211 -4.19 -12.36 0.41
N LEU A 212 -3.38 -13.07 -0.38
CA LEU A 212 -2.15 -13.70 0.11
C LEU A 212 -1.21 -12.68 0.74
N GLY A 213 -0.98 -11.54 0.07
CA GLY A 213 -0.13 -10.46 0.57
C GLY A 213 -0.65 -9.85 1.88
N TRP A 214 -1.97 -9.91 2.12
CA TRP A 214 -2.58 -9.38 3.34
C TRP A 214 -2.16 -10.14 4.61
N PHE A 215 -1.77 -11.40 4.50
CA PHE A 215 -1.17 -12.13 5.63
C PHE A 215 0.17 -11.52 6.04
N GLY A 216 0.98 -11.11 5.07
CA GLY A 216 2.20 -10.35 5.32
C GLY A 216 1.90 -8.95 5.86
N PHE A 217 0.92 -8.27 5.27
CA PHE A 217 0.52 -6.92 5.67
C PHE A 217 0.11 -6.87 7.15
N ASN A 218 -0.83 -7.72 7.54
CA ASN A 218 -1.36 -7.74 8.89
C ASN A 218 -0.43 -8.49 9.87
N GLY A 219 0.08 -9.67 9.48
CA GLY A 219 0.92 -10.48 10.35
C GLY A 219 2.27 -9.84 10.67
N GLY A 220 2.91 -9.22 9.67
CA GLY A 220 4.15 -8.48 9.86
C GLY A 220 4.00 -7.26 10.77
N SER A 221 2.80 -6.67 10.84
CA SER A 221 2.50 -5.52 11.70
C SER A 221 2.48 -5.85 13.20
N GLN A 222 2.62 -7.13 13.59
CA GLN A 222 2.93 -7.50 14.97
C GLN A 222 4.35 -7.02 15.37
N LEU A 223 5.23 -6.82 14.40
CA LEU A 223 6.60 -6.33 14.55
C LEU A 223 7.53 -7.23 15.37
N ALA A 224 7.03 -8.35 15.87
CA ALA A 224 7.78 -9.32 16.65
C ALA A 224 7.24 -10.75 16.45
N ILE A 225 8.14 -11.75 16.51
CA ILE A 225 7.83 -13.19 16.54
C ILE A 225 8.84 -13.95 17.42
N GLY A 226 9.55 -13.23 18.28
CA GLY A 226 10.62 -13.78 19.11
C GLY A 226 10.15 -14.53 20.36
N THR A 227 8.86 -14.44 20.71
CA THR A 227 8.26 -15.10 21.89
C THR A 227 7.06 -15.95 21.51
N ALA A 228 6.63 -16.83 22.43
CA ALA A 228 5.41 -17.63 22.23
C ALA A 228 4.16 -16.75 22.11
N ASP A 229 4.08 -15.68 22.88
CA ASP A 229 2.94 -14.75 22.84
C ASP A 229 2.88 -14.01 21.48
N ASP A 230 4.01 -13.58 20.93
CA ASP A 230 4.07 -13.01 19.59
C ASP A 230 3.59 -14.01 18.52
N ALA A 231 4.04 -15.27 18.62
CA ALA A 231 3.63 -16.31 17.67
C ALA A 231 2.12 -16.58 17.73
N ILE A 232 1.53 -16.58 18.94
CA ILE A 232 0.08 -16.68 19.15
C ILE A 232 -0.63 -15.46 18.54
N ALA A 233 -0.12 -14.26 18.77
CA ALA A 233 -0.67 -13.04 18.22
C ALA A 233 -0.68 -13.06 16.67
N VAL A 234 0.44 -13.40 16.03
CA VAL A 234 0.54 -13.52 14.56
C VAL A 234 -0.45 -14.57 14.03
N SER A 235 -0.56 -15.73 14.70
CA SER A 235 -1.51 -16.76 14.30
C SER A 235 -2.97 -16.28 14.38
N THR A 236 -3.32 -15.55 15.43
CA THR A 236 -4.65 -14.95 15.62
C THR A 236 -4.92 -13.89 14.55
N ILE A 237 -3.93 -13.06 14.20
CA ILE A 237 -4.03 -12.05 13.13
C ILE A 237 -4.31 -12.73 11.78
N PHE A 238 -3.64 -13.85 11.49
CA PHE A 238 -3.88 -14.62 10.26
C PHE A 238 -5.32 -15.15 10.21
N LEU A 239 -5.81 -15.73 11.30
CA LEU A 239 -7.18 -16.22 11.41
C LEU A 239 -8.19 -15.09 11.16
N ASN A 240 -8.01 -13.95 11.84
CA ASN A 240 -8.86 -12.78 11.66
C ASN A 240 -8.82 -12.24 10.23
N THR A 241 -7.66 -12.27 9.57
CA THR A 241 -7.50 -11.86 8.17
C THR A 241 -8.32 -12.74 7.22
N VAL A 242 -8.34 -14.07 7.44
CA VAL A 242 -9.20 -14.99 6.67
C VAL A 242 -10.67 -14.65 6.86
N PHE A 243 -11.11 -14.52 8.11
CA PHE A 243 -12.53 -14.26 8.40
C PHE A 243 -12.99 -12.88 7.94
N ALA A 244 -12.12 -11.86 7.99
CA ALA A 244 -12.44 -10.54 7.45
C ALA A 244 -12.70 -10.61 5.93
N GLY A 245 -11.82 -11.29 5.19
CA GLY A 245 -12.01 -11.50 3.75
C GLY A 245 -13.28 -12.31 3.43
N ALA A 246 -13.51 -13.42 4.14
CA ALA A 246 -14.70 -14.25 3.97
C ALA A 246 -15.98 -13.48 4.32
N GLY A 247 -15.96 -12.66 5.37
CA GLY A 247 -17.08 -11.80 5.77
C GLY A 247 -17.41 -10.75 4.69
N GLY A 248 -16.38 -10.14 4.10
CA GLY A 248 -16.54 -9.19 2.99
C GLY A 248 -17.22 -9.82 1.76
N VAL A 249 -16.77 -11.03 1.37
CA VAL A 249 -17.40 -11.79 0.27
C VAL A 249 -18.85 -12.15 0.60
N SER A 250 -19.10 -12.65 1.80
CA SER A 250 -20.45 -13.04 2.23
C SER A 250 -21.41 -11.84 2.25
N ALA A 251 -20.97 -10.71 2.78
CA ALA A 251 -21.77 -9.49 2.79
C ALA A 251 -22.08 -8.98 1.39
N SER A 252 -21.10 -9.01 0.47
CA SER A 252 -21.29 -8.59 -0.93
C SER A 252 -22.25 -9.48 -1.72
N ALA A 253 -22.40 -10.75 -1.31
CA ALA A 253 -23.30 -11.69 -1.97
C ALA A 253 -24.77 -11.50 -1.58
N VAL A 254 -25.04 -10.74 -0.50
CA VAL A 254 -26.41 -10.49 0.02
C VAL A 254 -27.00 -9.17 -0.49
N VAL A 255 -26.16 -8.28 -1.04
CA VAL A 255 -26.55 -6.97 -1.60
C VAL A 255 -26.66 -7.06 -3.11
#